data_0b79db2d8085ad3783bb1e92356f0068
#
_entry.id   0b79db2d8085ad3783bb1e92356f0068
#
_cell.length_a   1.000
_cell.length_b   1.000
_cell.length_c   1.000
_cell.angle_alpha   90.00
_cell.angle_beta   90.00
_cell.angle_gamma   90.00
#
_symmetry.space_group_name_H-M   'P 1'
#
loop_
_entity.id
_entity.type
_entity.pdbx_description
1 polymer ?
#
loop_
_entity_poly.entity_id
_entity_poly.type
_entity_poly.pdbx_seq_one_letter_code
_entity_poly.pdbx_strand_id
1 'polypeptide(L)'
;MDEAKEISHSAIQEKFAACANILPVNSIYSWKNSVESSNEFLVIFKTTSSNVSKLRTFLSNKHGYDVPEIIDFEVDNVNDSYLNWLIQSTS
;
A
#
# COMPACT_ATOMS: atom_id res chain seq x y z
N MET A 1 -5.13 -8.18 10.32
CA MET A 1 -6.12 -7.15 9.89
C MET A 1 -5.95 -5.83 10.64
N ASP A 2 -5.76 -5.87 11.92
CA ASP A 2 -5.63 -4.64 12.71
C ASP A 2 -4.40 -3.81 12.31
N GLU A 3 -3.27 -4.46 12.10
CA GLU A 3 -2.05 -3.78 11.65
C GLU A 3 -2.24 -3.12 10.28
N ALA A 4 -2.87 -3.84 9.34
CA ALA A 4 -3.15 -3.30 8.01
C ALA A 4 -4.07 -2.09 8.08
N LYS A 5 -5.08 -2.13 8.94
CA LYS A 5 -5.99 -0.99 9.13
C LYS A 5 -5.29 0.20 9.76
N GLU A 6 -4.45 -0.03 10.76
CA GLU A 6 -3.70 1.05 11.43
C GLU A 6 -2.75 1.74 10.46
N ILE A 7 -1.98 0.97 9.71
CA ILE A 7 -1.03 1.50 8.73
C ILE A 7 -1.78 2.29 7.65
N SER A 8 -2.88 1.72 7.15
CA SER A 8 -3.69 2.37 6.11
C SER A 8 -4.30 3.67 6.61
N HIS A 9 -4.87 3.65 7.81
CA HIS A 9 -5.46 4.84 8.41
C HIS A 9 -4.42 5.96 8.56
N SER A 10 -3.24 5.62 9.06
CA SER A 10 -2.16 6.58 9.25
C SER A 10 -1.66 7.16 7.93
N ALA A 11 -1.51 6.31 6.89
CA ALA A 11 -1.07 6.76 5.58
C ALA A 11 -2.02 7.78 4.98
N ILE A 12 -3.32 7.56 5.14
CA ILE A 12 -4.34 8.47 4.62
C ILE A 12 -4.41 9.73 5.46
N GLN A 13 -4.32 9.63 6.76
CA GLN A 13 -4.32 10.77 7.66
C GLN A 13 -3.14 11.71 7.37
N GLU A 14 -1.99 11.15 7.05
CA GLU A 14 -0.78 11.91 6.70
C GLU A 14 -0.78 12.38 5.24
N LYS A 15 -1.82 12.06 4.48
CA LYS A 15 -1.98 12.45 3.08
C LYS A 15 -0.95 11.84 2.13
N PHE A 16 -0.36 10.72 2.51
CA PHE A 16 0.53 9.96 1.63
C PHE A 16 -0.26 9.17 0.60
N ALA A 17 -1.51 8.86 0.90
CA ALA A 17 -2.43 8.18 0.00
C ALA A 17 -3.85 8.68 0.23
N ALA A 18 -4.69 8.55 -0.78
CA ALA A 18 -6.10 8.96 -0.69
C ALA A 18 -7.02 7.80 -0.35
N CYS A 19 -6.60 6.59 -0.66
CA CYS A 19 -7.43 5.40 -0.47
C CYS A 19 -6.56 4.18 -0.24
N ALA A 20 -7.06 3.27 0.57
CA ALA A 20 -6.45 1.96 0.78
C ALA A 20 -7.53 0.89 0.71
N ASN A 21 -7.29 -0.14 -0.07
CA ASN A 21 -8.14 -1.33 -0.10
C ASN A 21 -7.38 -2.48 0.53
N ILE A 22 -8.01 -3.21 1.41
CA ILE A 22 -7.39 -4.30 2.16
C ILE A 22 -8.08 -5.61 1.80
N LEU A 23 -7.29 -6.59 1.35
CA LEU A 23 -7.81 -7.91 0.95
C LEU A 23 -7.07 -9.02 1.69
N PRO A 24 -7.78 -10.01 2.20
CA PRO A 24 -7.12 -11.21 2.71
C PRO A 24 -6.64 -12.05 1.53
N VAL A 25 -5.42 -12.55 1.62
CA VAL A 25 -4.83 -13.39 0.58
C VAL A 25 -4.10 -14.56 1.23
N ASN A 26 -3.97 -15.66 0.49
CA ASN A 26 -3.12 -16.77 0.88
C ASN A 26 -1.90 -16.72 -0.02
N SER A 27 -0.72 -16.53 0.58
CA SER A 27 0.53 -16.38 -0.16
C SER A 27 1.36 -17.65 -0.10
N ILE A 28 1.89 -18.05 -1.24
CA ILE A 28 2.81 -19.20 -1.35
C ILE A 28 4.09 -18.65 -1.96
N TYR A 29 5.21 -18.83 -1.27
CA TYR A 29 6.45 -18.15 -1.66
C TYR A 29 7.68 -18.93 -1.21
N SER A 30 8.81 -18.59 -1.80
CA SER A 30 10.11 -19.18 -1.44
C SER A 30 10.74 -18.38 -0.32
N TRP A 31 11.17 -19.07 0.73
CA TRP A 31 11.86 -18.45 1.84
C TRP A 31 12.90 -19.42 2.38
N LYS A 32 14.18 -19.02 2.37
CA LYS A 32 15.29 -19.81 2.89
C LYS A 32 15.30 -21.24 2.35
N ASN A 33 15.16 -21.35 1.03
CA ASN A 33 15.15 -22.62 0.27
C ASN A 33 13.95 -23.53 0.56
N SER A 34 12.92 -23.01 1.18
CA SER A 34 11.66 -23.73 1.42
C SER A 34 10.52 -23.02 0.72
N VAL A 35 9.45 -23.78 0.43
CA VAL A 35 8.19 -23.21 -0.04
C VAL A 35 7.31 -23.03 1.17
N GLU A 36 6.95 -21.77 1.43
CA GLU A 36 6.13 -21.41 2.58
C GLU A 36 4.74 -20.99 2.14
N SER A 37 3.79 -21.09 3.06
CA SER A 37 2.41 -20.64 2.84
C SER A 37 1.97 -19.86 4.06
N SER A 38 1.35 -18.71 3.85
CA SER A 38 0.82 -17.91 4.95
C SER A 38 -0.40 -17.13 4.53
N ASN A 39 -1.23 -16.83 5.51
CA ASN A 39 -2.37 -15.92 5.33
C ASN A 39 -1.89 -14.51 5.58
N GLU A 40 -2.14 -13.62 4.63
CA GLU A 40 -1.67 -12.24 4.69
C GLU A 40 -2.77 -11.29 4.27
N PHE A 41 -2.50 -10.00 4.39
CA PHE A 41 -3.38 -8.96 3.88
C PHE A 41 -2.63 -8.16 2.83
N LEU A 42 -3.23 -8.08 1.65
CA LEU A 42 -2.73 -7.23 0.57
C LEU A 42 -3.39 -5.87 0.70
N VAL A 43 -2.60 -4.82 0.76
CA VAL A 43 -3.11 -3.45 0.82
C VAL A 43 -2.76 -2.75 -0.48
N ILE A 44 -3.79 -2.23 -1.16
CA ILE A 44 -3.62 -1.46 -2.38
C ILE A 44 -3.89 0.00 -2.04
N PHE A 45 -2.84 0.81 -2.11
CA PHE A 45 -2.95 2.25 -1.90
C PHE A 45 -3.14 2.97 -3.22
N LYS A 46 -3.99 4.00 -3.22
CA LYS A 46 -4.14 4.90 -4.37
C LYS A 46 -3.57 6.24 -4.00
N THR A 47 -2.61 6.70 -4.77
CA THR A 47 -1.93 7.97 -4.51
C THR A 47 -1.45 8.58 -5.82
N THR A 48 -0.87 9.76 -5.75
CA THR A 48 -0.28 10.44 -6.91
C THR A 48 1.20 10.11 -7.03
N SER A 49 1.75 10.28 -8.23
CA SER A 49 3.18 10.05 -8.47
C SER A 49 4.08 10.85 -7.53
N SER A 50 3.67 12.07 -7.21
CA SER A 50 4.45 12.95 -6.32
C SER A 50 4.51 12.46 -4.88
N ASN A 51 3.60 11.59 -4.47
CA ASN A 51 3.54 11.07 -3.10
C ASN A 51 4.11 9.65 -2.94
N VAL A 52 4.42 8.98 -4.06
CA VAL A 52 4.89 7.58 -4.01
C VAL A 52 6.11 7.43 -3.13
N SER A 53 7.10 8.31 -3.28
CA SER A 53 8.34 8.23 -2.50
C SER A 53 8.08 8.37 -0.99
N LYS A 54 7.21 9.30 -0.61
CA LYS A 54 6.84 9.53 0.79
C LYS A 54 6.10 8.30 1.36
N LEU A 55 5.19 7.76 0.58
CA LEU A 55 4.44 6.58 0.99
C LEU A 55 5.36 5.37 1.18
N ARG A 56 6.30 5.15 0.25
CA ARG A 56 7.26 4.06 0.35
C ARG A 56 8.11 4.18 1.61
N THR A 57 8.61 5.36 1.91
CA THR A 57 9.41 5.60 3.11
C THR A 57 8.58 5.34 4.38
N PHE A 58 7.36 5.83 4.41
CA PHE A 58 6.45 5.61 5.54
C PHE A 58 6.20 4.11 5.76
N LEU A 59 5.88 3.40 4.69
CA LEU A 59 5.57 1.97 4.78
C LEU A 59 6.79 1.14 5.18
N SER A 60 7.96 1.48 4.67
CA SER A 60 9.21 0.78 5.02
C SER A 60 9.50 0.88 6.51
N ASN A 61 9.19 2.02 7.13
CA ASN A 61 9.41 2.23 8.56
C ASN A 61 8.38 1.54 9.44
N LYS A 62 7.19 1.25 8.89
CA LYS A 62 6.09 0.66 9.64
C LYS A 62 5.96 -0.85 9.46
N HIS A 63 6.56 -1.39 8.41
CA HIS A 63 6.41 -2.80 8.08
C HIS A 63 7.22 -3.67 9.05
N GLY A 64 6.61 -4.75 9.53
CA GLY A 64 7.22 -5.63 10.53
C GLY A 64 8.04 -6.77 9.96
N TYR A 65 8.18 -6.88 8.63
CA TYR A 65 8.90 -7.97 7.99
C TYR A 65 10.35 -7.59 7.70
N ASP A 66 11.25 -8.58 7.69
CA ASP A 66 12.64 -8.38 7.30
C ASP A 66 12.76 -7.91 5.85
N VAL A 67 11.93 -8.48 4.97
CA VAL A 67 11.89 -8.11 3.56
C VAL A 67 10.45 -7.75 3.21
N PRO A 68 10.05 -6.48 3.41
CA PRO A 68 8.70 -6.07 3.07
C PRO A 68 8.51 -6.00 1.56
N GLU A 69 7.32 -6.39 1.11
CA GLU A 69 6.95 -6.27 -0.29
C GLU A 69 6.26 -4.92 -0.49
N ILE A 70 6.94 -4.00 -1.17
CA ILE A 70 6.41 -2.69 -1.52
C ILE A 70 6.66 -2.48 -2.99
N ILE A 71 5.59 -2.63 -3.79
CA ILE A 71 5.66 -2.52 -5.25
C ILE A 71 4.75 -1.39 -5.67
N ASP A 72 5.20 -0.54 -6.57
CA ASP A 72 4.33 0.49 -7.13
C ASP A 72 4.37 0.45 -8.65
N PHE A 73 3.29 0.88 -9.27
CA PHE A 73 3.21 1.01 -10.71
C PHE A 73 2.23 2.13 -11.05
N GLU A 74 2.46 2.73 -12.21
CA GLU A 74 1.58 3.78 -12.71
C GLU A 74 0.44 3.17 -13.49
N VAL A 75 -0.76 3.75 -13.37
CA VAL A 75 -1.90 3.37 -14.19
C VAL A 75 -2.04 4.34 -15.35
N ASP A 76 -2.38 3.83 -16.53
CA ASP A 76 -2.46 4.64 -17.74
C ASP A 76 -3.69 5.54 -17.77
N ASN A 77 -4.79 5.08 -17.21
CA ASN A 77 -6.07 5.80 -17.31
C ASN A 77 -6.78 5.83 -15.97
N VAL A 78 -7.22 7.02 -15.59
CA VAL A 78 -8.05 7.25 -14.41
C VAL A 78 -9.13 8.24 -14.83
N ASN A 79 -10.38 7.98 -14.47
CA ASN A 79 -11.45 8.93 -14.77
C ASN A 79 -11.23 10.25 -14.03
N ASP A 80 -11.59 11.35 -14.68
CA ASP A 80 -11.27 12.70 -14.22
C ASP A 80 -11.76 13.02 -12.82
N SER A 81 -12.99 12.67 -12.49
CA SER A 81 -13.56 12.98 -11.18
C SER A 81 -12.80 12.27 -10.04
N TYR A 82 -12.40 11.02 -10.27
CA TYR A 82 -11.64 10.26 -9.29
C TYR A 82 -10.23 10.83 -9.15
N LEU A 83 -9.60 11.14 -10.27
CA LEU A 83 -8.25 11.73 -10.26
C LEU A 83 -8.22 13.05 -9.50
N ASN A 84 -9.22 13.92 -9.73
CA ASN A 84 -9.31 15.19 -9.02
C ASN A 84 -9.47 14.98 -7.51
N TRP A 85 -10.31 14.04 -7.11
CA TRP A 85 -10.47 13.70 -5.71
C TRP A 85 -9.17 13.18 -5.11
N LEU A 86 -8.45 12.34 -5.84
CA LEU A 86 -7.18 11.76 -5.42
C LEU A 86 -6.14 12.86 -5.16
N ILE A 87 -6.03 13.81 -6.09
CA ILE A 87 -5.09 14.92 -5.99
C ILE A 87 -5.43 15.79 -4.78
N GLN A 88 -6.69 16.14 -4.62
CA GLN A 88 -7.13 16.98 -3.50
C GLN A 88 -6.91 16.30 -2.16
N SER A 89 -7.13 15.00 -2.09
CA SER A 89 -7.01 14.25 -0.84
C SER A 89 -5.56 14.04 -0.40
N THR A 90 -4.62 14.22 -1.30
CA THR A 90 -3.18 14.05 -1.01
C THR A 90 -2.39 15.35 -1.07
N SER A 91 -3.08 16.46 -1.13
CA SER A 91 -2.44 17.80 -1.18
C SER A 91 -2.11 18.33 0.20
#